data_1dc0b38a8e38986df25b978b831e6610
#
_entry.id   1dc0b38a8e38986df25b978b831e6610
#
_cell.length_a   1.000
_cell.length_b   1.000
_cell.length_c   1.000
_cell.angle_alpha   90.00
_cell.angle_beta   90.00
_cell.angle_gamma   90.00
#
_symmetry.space_group_name_H-M   'P 1'
#
loop_
_entity.id
_entity.type
_entity.pdbx_description
1 polymer ?
#
loop_
_entity_poly.entity_id
_entity_poly.type
_entity_poly.pdbx_seq_one_letter_code
_entity_poly.pdbx_strand_id
1 'polypeptide(L)'
;MIADLDGIPEALPGAPPLGDDLRRLLAERLQKMGGGYEPRTRHLRADGSPRYTNRLFLTSSPYLLQHAHNPVNWFPWGDEAFELAAKLNRPVLLSIGYSTCHWCHVMEEESFEDPEIATAINERYIPIKVDREVRPDVDAIYMQAVRLMSGGRGGDRKSVV
;
A
#
# COMPACT_ATOMS: atom_id res chain seq x y z
N MET A 1 18.96 5.88 -18.75
CA MET A 1 17.51 6.00 -18.96
C MET A 1 16.94 4.61 -18.83
N ILE A 2 16.50 4.25 -17.63
CA ILE A 2 15.83 2.98 -17.41
C ILE A 2 14.37 3.22 -17.79
N ALA A 3 13.96 2.67 -18.93
CA ALA A 3 12.60 2.78 -19.41
C ALA A 3 11.64 2.24 -18.36
N ASP A 4 10.50 2.91 -18.19
CA ASP A 4 9.36 2.34 -17.48
C ASP A 4 9.13 0.94 -18.06
N LEU A 5 9.34 -0.09 -17.26
CA LEU A 5 9.02 -1.45 -17.64
C LEU A 5 7.50 -1.54 -17.78
N ASP A 6 7.02 -1.42 -19.02
CA ASP A 6 5.60 -1.55 -19.38
C ASP A 6 4.64 -0.78 -18.45
N GLY A 7 5.00 0.46 -18.09
CA GLY A 7 4.19 1.33 -17.27
C GLY A 7 4.43 1.25 -15.76
N ILE A 8 5.37 0.43 -15.29
CA ILE A 8 5.73 0.37 -13.87
C ILE A 8 6.96 1.23 -13.59
N PRO A 9 6.90 2.22 -12.69
CA PRO A 9 8.04 3.08 -12.38
C PRO A 9 9.17 2.31 -11.68
N GLU A 10 10.38 2.84 -11.75
CA GLU A 10 11.54 2.27 -11.06
C GLU A 10 11.35 2.29 -9.54
N ALA A 11 10.80 3.38 -9.02
CA ALA A 11 10.52 3.57 -7.61
C ALA A 11 9.25 4.38 -7.40
N LEU A 12 8.61 4.20 -6.26
CA LEU A 12 7.56 5.07 -5.77
C LEU A 12 8.18 6.31 -5.08
N PRO A 13 7.44 7.43 -4.92
CA PRO A 13 8.00 8.66 -4.37
C PRO A 13 8.70 8.46 -3.02
N GLY A 14 9.99 8.77 -2.94
CA GLY A 14 10.78 8.64 -1.70
C GLY A 14 11.10 7.21 -1.26
N ALA A 15 10.68 6.19 -2.01
CA ALA A 15 10.89 4.79 -1.69
C ALA A 15 12.18 4.24 -2.32
N PRO A 16 12.73 3.14 -1.76
CA PRO A 16 13.76 2.38 -2.44
C PRO A 16 13.26 1.83 -3.79
N PRO A 17 14.16 1.53 -4.75
CA PRO A 17 13.77 0.91 -6.01
C PRO A 17 12.99 -0.38 -5.83
N LEU A 18 11.98 -0.59 -6.68
CA LEU A 18 11.12 -1.79 -6.62
C LEU A 18 11.86 -3.09 -6.99
N GLY A 19 12.95 -2.98 -7.74
CA GLY A 19 13.66 -4.13 -8.29
C GLY A 19 13.00 -4.66 -9.57
N ASP A 20 13.83 -5.18 -10.49
CA ASP A 20 13.38 -5.56 -11.83
C ASP A 20 12.42 -6.76 -11.82
N ASP A 21 12.63 -7.74 -10.93
CA ASP A 21 11.75 -8.92 -10.84
C ASP A 21 10.34 -8.53 -10.40
N LEU A 22 10.23 -7.68 -9.37
CA LEU A 22 8.94 -7.17 -8.91
C LEU A 22 8.26 -6.33 -9.98
N ARG A 23 8.99 -5.43 -10.63
CA ARG A 23 8.46 -4.59 -11.71
C ARG A 23 7.90 -5.43 -12.85
N ARG A 24 8.60 -6.51 -13.21
CA ARG A 24 8.15 -7.44 -14.25
C ARG A 24 6.83 -8.14 -13.86
N LEU A 25 6.73 -8.62 -12.62
CA LEU A 25 5.49 -9.25 -12.11
C LEU A 25 4.31 -8.27 -12.10
N LEU A 26 4.54 -7.03 -11.70
CA LEU A 26 3.52 -5.97 -11.71
C LEU A 26 3.08 -5.64 -13.14
N ALA A 27 4.03 -5.52 -14.07
CA ALA A 27 3.74 -5.26 -15.50
C ALA A 27 2.95 -6.40 -16.14
N GLU A 28 3.35 -7.65 -15.91
CA GLU A 28 2.62 -8.81 -16.40
C GLU A 28 1.18 -8.86 -15.90
N ARG A 29 0.98 -8.54 -14.61
CA ARG A 29 -0.36 -8.48 -14.05
C ARG A 29 -1.19 -7.37 -14.68
N LEU A 30 -0.62 -6.19 -14.87
CA LEU A 30 -1.30 -5.06 -15.50
C LEU A 30 -1.73 -5.39 -16.92
N GLN A 31 -0.87 -6.05 -17.71
CA GLN A 31 -1.20 -6.54 -19.05
C GLN A 31 -2.34 -7.56 -19.03
N LYS A 32 -2.35 -8.50 -18.08
CA LYS A 32 -3.42 -9.50 -17.93
C LYS A 32 -4.78 -8.90 -17.58
N MET A 33 -4.81 -7.74 -16.90
CA MET A 33 -6.07 -7.06 -16.60
C MET A 33 -6.75 -6.49 -17.84
N GLY A 34 -5.98 -6.21 -18.90
CA GLY A 34 -6.50 -5.77 -20.20
C GLY A 34 -7.08 -4.35 -20.21
N GLY A 35 -7.57 -3.95 -21.38
CA GLY A 35 -8.03 -2.56 -21.62
C GLY A 35 -9.33 -2.15 -20.92
N GLY A 36 -10.00 -3.07 -20.25
CA GLY A 36 -11.20 -2.77 -19.43
C GLY A 36 -10.90 -2.55 -17.95
N TYR A 37 -9.65 -2.61 -17.55
CA TYR A 37 -9.26 -2.36 -16.17
C TYR A 37 -9.26 -0.85 -15.87
N GLU A 38 -10.01 -0.45 -14.87
CA GLU A 38 -10.05 0.92 -14.36
C GLU A 38 -9.27 1.02 -13.05
N PRO A 39 -8.05 1.59 -13.06
CA PRO A 39 -7.29 1.79 -11.84
C PRO A 39 -8.00 2.74 -10.88
N ARG A 40 -8.10 2.34 -9.61
CA ARG A 40 -8.64 3.21 -8.58
C ARG A 40 -7.57 4.14 -8.06
N THR A 41 -7.39 5.26 -8.72
CA THR A 41 -6.48 6.35 -8.35
C THR A 41 -6.77 7.60 -9.15
N ARG A 42 -6.42 8.77 -8.59
CA ARG A 42 -6.43 10.03 -9.34
C ARG A 42 -5.14 10.25 -10.17
N HIS A 43 -4.11 9.44 -9.92
CA HIS A 43 -2.82 9.55 -10.58
C HIS A 43 -2.75 8.67 -11.83
N LEU A 44 -3.36 9.17 -12.91
CA LEU A 44 -3.37 8.49 -14.19
C LEU A 44 -2.42 9.18 -15.19
N ARG A 45 -1.89 8.38 -16.12
CA ARG A 45 -1.20 8.86 -17.31
C ARG A 45 -2.22 9.28 -18.39
N ALA A 46 -1.74 9.88 -19.47
CA ALA A 46 -2.60 10.31 -20.58
C ALA A 46 -3.35 9.15 -21.25
N ASP A 47 -2.80 7.95 -21.21
CA ASP A 47 -3.40 6.71 -21.75
C ASP A 47 -4.37 6.03 -20.77
N GLY A 48 -4.59 6.59 -19.58
CA GLY A 48 -5.44 6.03 -18.53
C GLY A 48 -4.76 4.98 -17.65
N SER A 49 -3.50 4.65 -17.89
CA SER A 49 -2.74 3.74 -17.02
C SER A 49 -2.33 4.42 -15.71
N PRO A 50 -2.16 3.66 -14.61
CA PRO A 50 -1.77 4.24 -13.32
C PRO A 50 -0.31 4.69 -13.33
N ARG A 51 -0.03 5.83 -12.69
CA ARG A 51 1.35 6.32 -12.50
C ARG A 51 2.12 5.50 -11.46
N TYR A 52 1.41 4.98 -10.46
CA TYR A 52 1.99 4.25 -9.35
C TYR A 52 1.36 2.87 -9.26
N THR A 53 2.18 1.89 -8.94
CA THR A 53 1.71 0.52 -8.65
C THR A 53 2.63 -0.07 -7.59
N ASN A 54 2.04 -0.54 -6.50
CA ASN A 54 2.76 -1.16 -5.39
C ASN A 54 2.47 -2.66 -5.29
N ARG A 55 3.10 -3.34 -4.33
CA ARG A 55 3.00 -4.79 -4.12
C ARG A 55 1.59 -5.31 -3.87
N LEU A 56 0.68 -4.45 -3.41
CA LEU A 56 -0.71 -4.85 -3.16
C LEU A 56 -1.43 -5.28 -4.44
N PHE A 57 -0.94 -4.85 -5.61
CA PHE A 57 -1.47 -5.26 -6.90
C PHE A 57 -1.32 -6.77 -7.17
N LEU A 58 -0.39 -7.44 -6.49
CA LEU A 58 -0.17 -8.88 -6.60
C LEU A 58 -1.03 -9.69 -5.60
N THR A 59 -1.79 -9.04 -4.75
CA THR A 59 -2.68 -9.71 -3.79
C THR A 59 -4.04 -10.04 -4.41
N SER A 60 -4.82 -10.87 -3.74
CA SER A 60 -6.19 -11.22 -4.14
C SER A 60 -7.28 -10.52 -3.32
N SER A 61 -6.90 -9.79 -2.27
CA SER A 61 -7.85 -9.06 -1.42
C SER A 61 -8.46 -7.87 -2.17
N PRO A 62 -9.79 -7.77 -2.31
CA PRO A 62 -10.42 -6.60 -2.92
C PRO A 62 -10.08 -5.29 -2.21
N TYR A 63 -9.95 -5.31 -0.89
CA TYR A 63 -9.55 -4.13 -0.11
C TYR A 63 -8.12 -3.70 -0.42
N LEU A 64 -7.17 -4.62 -0.43
CA LEU A 64 -5.78 -4.29 -0.74
C LEU A 64 -5.62 -3.81 -2.19
N LEU A 65 -6.36 -4.39 -3.12
CA LEU A 65 -6.36 -3.96 -4.52
C LEU A 65 -6.87 -2.52 -4.70
N GLN A 66 -7.74 -2.03 -3.82
CA GLN A 66 -8.17 -0.63 -3.83
C GLN A 66 -7.02 0.35 -3.56
N HIS A 67 -5.96 -0.10 -2.89
CA HIS A 67 -4.78 0.70 -2.55
C HIS A 67 -3.54 0.39 -3.41
N ALA A 68 -3.71 -0.44 -4.43
CA ALA A 68 -2.60 -0.92 -5.26
C ALA A 68 -1.92 0.18 -6.10
N HIS A 69 -2.61 1.29 -6.35
CA HIS A 69 -2.13 2.41 -7.16
C HIS A 69 -1.92 3.70 -6.36
N ASN A 70 -1.86 3.61 -5.04
CA ASN A 70 -1.40 4.72 -4.21
C ASN A 70 0.08 5.00 -4.44
N PRO A 71 0.54 6.26 -4.30
CA PRO A 71 1.96 6.58 -4.30
C PRO A 71 2.72 6.04 -3.08
N VAL A 72 2.02 5.61 -2.02
CA VAL A 72 2.63 4.92 -0.87
C VAL A 72 3.13 3.54 -1.27
N ASN A 73 4.35 3.21 -0.87
CA ASN A 73 4.99 1.91 -1.15
C ASN A 73 4.46 0.81 -0.22
N TRP A 74 3.17 0.53 -0.34
CA TRP A 74 2.50 -0.46 0.49
C TRP A 74 3.04 -1.88 0.31
N PHE A 75 3.26 -2.55 1.43
CA PHE A 75 3.55 -3.98 1.51
C PHE A 75 2.33 -4.72 2.05
N PRO A 76 2.03 -5.94 1.57
CA PRO A 76 1.18 -6.85 2.30
C PRO A 76 1.89 -7.33 3.57
N TRP A 77 1.15 -7.82 4.54
CA TRP A 77 1.72 -8.45 5.72
C TRP A 77 2.59 -9.65 5.32
N GLY A 78 3.85 -9.67 5.73
CA GLY A 78 4.78 -10.75 5.42
C GLY A 78 6.23 -10.41 5.74
N ASP A 79 7.10 -11.40 5.61
CA ASP A 79 8.51 -11.31 5.99
C ASP A 79 9.28 -10.24 5.20
N GLU A 80 8.97 -10.06 3.92
CA GLU A 80 9.64 -9.06 3.07
C GLU A 80 9.64 -7.65 3.69
N ALA A 81 8.49 -7.21 4.20
CA ALA A 81 8.35 -5.90 4.81
C ALA A 81 9.18 -5.79 6.11
N PHE A 82 9.12 -6.80 6.97
CA PHE A 82 9.85 -6.81 8.24
C PHE A 82 11.36 -6.93 8.04
N GLU A 83 11.82 -7.74 7.09
CA GLU A 83 13.23 -7.85 6.73
C GLU A 83 13.77 -6.52 6.20
N LEU A 84 13.01 -5.84 5.34
CA LEU A 84 13.38 -4.52 4.83
C LEU A 84 13.40 -3.47 5.94
N ALA A 85 12.42 -3.49 6.84
CA ALA A 85 12.38 -2.58 7.99
C ALA A 85 13.63 -2.75 8.88
N ALA A 86 14.02 -3.98 9.16
CA ALA A 86 15.25 -4.28 9.92
C ALA A 86 16.50 -3.83 9.16
N LYS A 87 16.60 -4.13 7.87
CA LYS A 87 17.75 -3.77 7.02
C LYS A 87 17.95 -2.25 6.92
N LEU A 88 16.88 -1.49 6.79
CA LEU A 88 16.92 -0.03 6.66
C LEU A 88 16.84 0.70 8.00
N ASN A 89 16.66 -0.04 9.10
CA ASN A 89 16.44 0.51 10.43
C ASN A 89 15.29 1.54 10.45
N ARG A 90 14.15 1.15 9.86
CA ARG A 90 12.94 1.98 9.78
C ARG A 90 11.78 1.34 10.52
N PRO A 91 10.97 2.14 11.24
CA PRO A 91 9.76 1.61 11.86
C PRO A 91 8.71 1.21 10.80
N VAL A 92 7.86 0.28 11.18
CA VAL A 92 6.71 -0.12 10.36
C VAL A 92 5.54 0.81 10.63
N LEU A 93 4.92 1.32 9.56
CA LEU A 93 3.62 1.97 9.62
C LEU A 93 2.55 0.94 9.23
N LEU A 94 1.78 0.47 10.19
CA LEU A 94 0.75 -0.53 9.97
C LEU A 94 -0.63 0.12 9.85
N SER A 95 -1.29 -0.11 8.72
CA SER A 95 -2.67 0.34 8.47
C SER A 95 -3.58 -0.87 8.25
N ILE A 96 -4.60 -1.00 9.08
CA ILE A 96 -5.55 -2.11 9.05
C ILE A 96 -6.95 -1.56 8.76
N GLY A 97 -7.64 -2.16 7.80
CA GLY A 97 -8.97 -1.76 7.40
C GLY A 97 -9.72 -2.86 6.66
N TYR A 98 -10.79 -2.49 5.97
CA TYR A 98 -11.65 -3.41 5.19
C TYR A 98 -12.39 -2.64 4.07
N SER A 99 -12.94 -3.37 3.09
CA SER A 99 -13.48 -2.80 1.84
C SER A 99 -14.57 -1.75 2.03
N THR A 100 -15.44 -1.91 3.03
CA THR A 100 -16.56 -1.00 3.30
C THR A 100 -16.27 0.04 4.38
N CYS A 101 -15.02 0.17 4.79
CA CYS A 101 -14.59 1.14 5.81
C CYS A 101 -14.60 2.56 5.25
N HIS A 102 -15.59 3.37 5.65
CA HIS A 102 -15.72 4.76 5.22
C HIS A 102 -14.46 5.60 5.52
N TRP A 103 -13.97 5.52 6.75
CA TRP A 103 -12.79 6.30 7.18
C TRP A 103 -11.48 5.83 6.52
N CYS A 104 -11.41 4.58 6.08
CA CYS A 104 -10.28 4.09 5.29
C CYS A 104 -10.22 4.79 3.93
N HIS A 105 -11.38 4.98 3.29
CA HIS A 105 -11.50 5.69 2.01
C HIS A 105 -11.18 7.18 2.16
N VAL A 106 -11.67 7.83 3.22
CA VAL A 106 -11.35 9.23 3.51
C VAL A 106 -9.85 9.41 3.71
N MET A 107 -9.19 8.54 4.49
CA MET A 107 -7.74 8.60 4.68
C MET A 107 -6.97 8.37 3.38
N GLU A 108 -7.45 7.47 2.51
CA GLU A 108 -6.86 7.25 1.20
C GLU A 108 -6.89 8.53 0.37
N GLU A 109 -8.06 9.13 0.22
CA GLU A 109 -8.25 10.32 -0.60
C GLU A 109 -7.47 11.53 -0.07
N GLU A 110 -7.46 11.73 1.25
CA GLU A 110 -6.83 12.89 1.88
C GLU A 110 -5.32 12.74 2.07
N SER A 111 -4.82 11.52 2.28
CA SER A 111 -3.42 11.30 2.68
C SER A 111 -2.67 10.33 1.79
N PHE A 112 -3.19 9.13 1.56
CA PHE A 112 -2.43 8.08 0.86
C PHE A 112 -2.33 8.30 -0.65
N GLU A 113 -3.21 9.11 -1.22
CA GLU A 113 -3.15 9.57 -2.61
C GLU A 113 -2.34 10.87 -2.78
N ASP A 114 -1.91 11.50 -1.71
CA ASP A 114 -1.08 12.68 -1.76
C ASP A 114 0.42 12.32 -1.92
N PRO A 115 1.08 12.74 -3.03
CA PRO A 115 2.48 12.38 -3.28
C PRO A 115 3.47 12.95 -2.27
N GLU A 116 3.20 14.10 -1.65
CA GLU A 116 4.08 14.67 -0.63
C GLU A 116 4.00 13.88 0.67
N ILE A 117 2.80 13.51 1.09
CA ILE A 117 2.57 12.66 2.26
C ILE A 117 3.15 11.26 2.00
N ALA A 118 2.92 10.70 0.82
CA ALA A 118 3.49 9.42 0.42
C ALA A 118 5.01 9.43 0.46
N THR A 119 5.65 10.48 -0.05
CA THR A 119 7.10 10.64 0.02
C THR A 119 7.60 10.61 1.47
N ALA A 120 6.98 11.37 2.36
CA ALA A 120 7.35 11.39 3.77
C ALA A 120 7.17 10.02 4.44
N ILE A 121 6.12 9.30 4.13
CA ILE A 121 5.89 7.92 4.61
C ILE A 121 6.97 6.99 4.06
N ASN A 122 7.20 7.00 2.77
CA ASN A 122 8.13 6.10 2.09
C ASN A 122 9.58 6.31 2.51
N GLU A 123 9.97 7.53 2.86
CA GLU A 123 11.33 7.84 3.33
C GLU A 123 11.59 7.38 4.77
N ARG A 124 10.56 7.36 5.61
CA ARG A 124 10.71 7.19 7.06
C ARG A 124 10.23 5.86 7.58
N TYR A 125 9.30 5.22 6.90
CA TYR A 125 8.61 4.02 7.35
C TYR A 125 8.65 2.91 6.30
N ILE A 126 8.38 1.70 6.74
CA ILE A 126 7.97 0.59 5.87
C ILE A 126 6.46 0.43 6.06
N PRO A 127 5.65 0.87 5.08
CA PRO A 127 4.20 0.84 5.21
C PRO A 127 3.62 -0.53 4.88
N ILE A 128 2.86 -1.08 5.82
CA ILE A 128 2.14 -2.37 5.67
C ILE A 128 0.64 -2.10 5.70
N LYS A 129 -0.06 -2.65 4.71
CA LYS A 129 -1.52 -2.60 4.64
C LYS A 129 -2.11 -3.99 4.89
N VAL A 130 -3.08 -4.07 5.80
CA VAL A 130 -3.71 -5.33 6.19
C VAL A 130 -5.22 -5.24 5.99
N ASP A 131 -5.77 -6.28 5.34
CA ASP A 131 -7.20 -6.52 5.29
C ASP A 131 -7.62 -7.34 6.51
N ARG A 132 -8.44 -6.75 7.39
CA ARG A 132 -8.91 -7.41 8.62
C ARG A 132 -9.77 -8.66 8.35
N GLU A 133 -10.42 -8.71 7.20
CA GLU A 133 -11.24 -9.86 6.82
C GLU A 133 -10.40 -11.06 6.42
N VAL A 134 -9.20 -10.82 5.88
CA VAL A 134 -8.22 -11.86 5.50
C VAL A 134 -7.32 -12.25 6.67
N ARG A 135 -6.93 -11.27 7.50
CA ARG A 135 -6.05 -11.47 8.66
C ARG A 135 -6.69 -10.97 9.96
N PRO A 136 -7.78 -11.63 10.40
CA PRO A 136 -8.44 -11.26 11.66
C PRO A 136 -7.56 -11.48 12.89
N ASP A 137 -6.58 -12.37 12.83
CA ASP A 137 -5.57 -12.61 13.86
C ASP A 137 -4.71 -11.37 14.12
N VAL A 138 -4.18 -10.77 13.05
CA VAL A 138 -3.39 -9.53 13.11
C VAL A 138 -4.26 -8.37 13.60
N ASP A 139 -5.49 -8.25 13.06
CA ASP A 139 -6.44 -7.21 13.47
C ASP A 139 -6.74 -7.27 14.97
N ALA A 140 -6.99 -8.44 15.52
CA ALA A 140 -7.30 -8.63 16.93
C ALA A 140 -6.17 -8.16 17.85
N ILE A 141 -4.92 -8.53 17.53
CA ILE A 141 -3.73 -8.14 18.30
C ILE A 141 -3.57 -6.62 18.33
N TYR A 142 -3.61 -5.97 17.18
CA TYR A 142 -3.41 -4.52 17.10
C TYR A 142 -4.63 -3.73 17.56
N MET A 143 -5.86 -4.27 17.46
CA MET A 143 -7.03 -3.67 18.10
C MET A 143 -6.86 -3.62 19.61
N GLN A 144 -6.36 -4.68 20.20
CA GLN A 144 -6.08 -4.70 21.64
C GLN A 144 -4.99 -3.68 22.01
N ALA A 145 -3.92 -3.59 21.23
CA ALA A 145 -2.87 -2.62 21.43
C ALA A 145 -3.40 -1.17 21.38
N VAL A 146 -4.18 -0.84 20.35
CA VAL A 146 -4.79 0.49 20.22
C VAL A 146 -5.72 0.81 21.39
N ARG A 147 -6.53 -0.15 21.84
CA ARG A 147 -7.41 0.04 23.01
C ARG A 147 -6.62 0.32 24.29
N LEU A 148 -5.55 -0.41 24.52
CA LEU A 148 -4.68 -0.19 25.69
C LEU A 148 -3.99 1.18 25.64
N MET A 149 -3.48 1.57 24.49
CA MET A 149 -2.80 2.87 24.32
C MET A 149 -3.73 4.07 24.34
N SER A 150 -4.99 3.90 23.92
CA SER A 150 -5.99 4.99 23.82
C SER A 150 -6.97 5.06 24.98
N GLY A 151 -6.78 4.29 26.04
CA GLY A 151 -7.68 4.26 27.18
C GLY A 151 -9.06 3.66 26.86
N GLY A 152 -9.10 2.63 26.00
CA GLY A 152 -10.33 1.91 25.66
C GLY A 152 -11.04 2.40 24.39
N ARG A 153 -10.48 3.39 23.68
CA ARG A 153 -11.02 3.86 22.41
C ARG A 153 -10.47 3.01 21.28
N GLY A 154 -11.34 2.42 20.50
CA GLY A 154 -11.01 1.70 19.26
C GLY A 154 -11.95 2.14 18.15
N GLY A 155 -11.44 2.23 16.93
CA GLY A 155 -12.20 2.59 15.75
C GLY A 155 -12.19 1.48 14.70
N ASP A 156 -12.94 1.72 13.63
CA ASP A 156 -12.99 0.80 12.47
C ASP A 156 -11.67 0.72 11.73
N ARG A 157 -10.88 1.78 11.81
CA ARG A 157 -9.57 1.90 11.18
C ARG A 157 -8.48 1.97 12.23
N LYS A 158 -7.36 1.32 11.94
CA LYS A 158 -6.18 1.31 12.80
C LYS A 158 -4.94 1.67 12.01
N SER A 159 -4.14 2.57 12.57
CA SER A 159 -2.79 2.84 12.10
C SER A 159 -1.86 2.85 13.30
N VAL A 160 -0.77 2.10 13.22
CA VAL A 160 0.23 1.95 14.29
C VAL A 160 1.62 2.11 13.67
N VAL A 161 2.47 2.82 14.35
CA VAL A 161 3.88 3.04 13.98
C VAL A 161 4.78 2.32 14.97
#